data_ee6896c37b51308406b6bfa61cbd972e
#
_entry.id   ee6896c37b51308406b6bfa61cbd972e
#
_cell.length_a   1.000
_cell.length_b   1.000
_cell.length_c   1.000
_cell.angle_alpha   90.00
_cell.angle_beta   90.00
_cell.angle_gamma   90.00
#
_symmetry.space_group_name_H-M   'P 1'
#
loop_
_entity.id
_entity.type
_entity.pdbx_description
1 polymer ?
#
loop_
_entity_poly.entity_id
_entity_poly.type
_entity_poly.pdbx_seq_one_letter_code
_entity_poly.pdbx_strand_id
1 'polypeptide(L)'
;MAADLNLADCLDLAAELRGPHEALVQGSRRLLWSDLRRRAHNLGRAMLQAGATRQAKVALYTYNHPAYMEGCYAAMAAGLVPFNVNYRYREEELQYLLANADAEFVVVHEEFVPRLEHVAPHLPKLRGILVAGEGEQPDLGTLAGARAYEDAAQADGEPLSSGRSADDRLFLYTGGTTGLPKGVMWRQGDLYFRLAGGGVGAAPGSLEDLRSFIAEQRVPLRTLIGPPLMHGTGWFTALIAWLAGGAVVLLEDPHHFSPQQLWSTVERDRPTALTIVGDSFAKPMLRELRDGGRTYDLSSIRLVSSSGVIWSEEAKQGLLEYCPEAMLIDSFSSSEAIGMGASIMTANGLVRTGKFQLGDRTRLFDENLQPLVTAPGVKGLVGVGGQQPLGYYKDPEKTARTFVEAEGKRYSIPGDWAQVNDDGTTLTLLGRGSVCINTGGEKVFPEEVEEVLKKFADVRDAVVVGVPDEKWGEAIVAVVSTYAPIDGSALIAFVKEHLASYKAPKHIVFVAQVFRSPSGKADYKHTKQVALDKLAAAS
;
A
#
# COMPACT_ATOMS: atom_id res chain seq x y z
N MET A 1 -26.16 -8.16 -3.71
CA MET A 1 -25.79 -8.84 -2.46
C MET A 1 -24.28 -8.96 -2.46
N ALA A 2 -23.59 -8.75 -1.34
CA ALA A 2 -22.17 -9.03 -1.26
C ALA A 2 -21.97 -10.54 -1.48
N ALA A 3 -20.99 -10.96 -2.30
CA ALA A 3 -20.69 -12.37 -2.44
C ALA A 3 -20.22 -12.90 -1.08
N ASP A 4 -20.71 -14.04 -0.70
CA ASP A 4 -20.35 -14.71 0.55
C ASP A 4 -19.09 -15.55 0.35
N LEU A 5 -18.03 -14.91 -0.21
CA LEU A 5 -16.78 -15.55 -0.60
C LEU A 5 -15.68 -15.30 0.42
N ASN A 6 -15.04 -16.39 0.84
CA ASN A 6 -13.80 -16.35 1.62
C ASN A 6 -12.60 -16.30 0.68
N LEU A 7 -11.57 -15.52 1.01
CA LEU A 7 -10.37 -15.39 0.16
C LEU A 7 -9.63 -16.72 0.00
N ALA A 8 -9.53 -17.54 1.04
CA ALA A 8 -8.85 -18.81 0.93
C ALA A 8 -9.59 -19.82 0.01
N ASP A 9 -10.93 -19.79 0.00
CA ASP A 9 -11.71 -20.61 -0.94
C ASP A 9 -11.48 -20.17 -2.39
N CYS A 10 -11.34 -18.86 -2.63
CA CYS A 10 -10.98 -18.32 -3.94
C CYS A 10 -9.57 -18.77 -4.37
N LEU A 11 -8.60 -18.76 -3.44
CA LEU A 11 -7.23 -19.23 -3.72
C LEU A 11 -7.15 -20.74 -3.90
N ASP A 12 -7.94 -21.52 -3.16
CA ASP A 12 -8.06 -22.97 -3.37
C ASP A 12 -8.61 -23.28 -4.77
N LEU A 13 -9.61 -22.51 -5.23
CA LEU A 13 -10.15 -22.62 -6.58
C LEU A 13 -9.10 -22.24 -7.64
N ALA A 14 -8.33 -21.16 -7.41
CA ALA A 14 -7.24 -20.79 -8.32
C ALA A 14 -6.18 -21.91 -8.42
N ALA A 15 -5.83 -22.52 -7.29
CA ALA A 15 -4.90 -23.65 -7.25
C ALA A 15 -5.43 -24.91 -7.94
N GLU A 16 -6.74 -25.17 -7.84
CA GLU A 16 -7.40 -26.26 -8.58
C GLU A 16 -7.27 -26.06 -10.10
N LEU A 17 -7.53 -24.83 -10.57
CA LEU A 17 -7.55 -24.51 -12.01
C LEU A 17 -6.15 -24.29 -12.60
N ARG A 18 -5.21 -23.82 -11.80
CA ARG A 18 -3.86 -23.41 -12.22
C ARG A 18 -2.74 -24.26 -11.64
N GLY A 19 -3.02 -25.40 -11.04
CA GLY A 19 -2.08 -26.28 -10.32
C GLY A 19 -0.67 -26.34 -10.89
N PRO A 20 -0.45 -26.63 -12.18
CA PRO A 20 0.88 -26.74 -12.79
C PRO A 20 1.53 -25.41 -13.17
N HIS A 21 0.86 -24.27 -12.95
CA HIS A 21 1.41 -22.96 -13.28
C HIS A 21 2.09 -22.32 -12.07
N GLU A 22 3.04 -21.43 -12.33
CA GLU A 22 3.68 -20.65 -11.28
C GLU A 22 2.67 -19.74 -10.57
N ALA A 23 2.74 -19.72 -9.24
CA ALA A 23 1.96 -18.85 -8.37
C ALA A 23 2.82 -17.78 -7.71
N LEU A 24 4.08 -18.12 -7.39
CA LEU A 24 5.00 -17.23 -6.68
C LEU A 24 6.43 -17.46 -7.16
N VAL A 25 7.13 -16.37 -7.46
CA VAL A 25 8.49 -16.38 -8.01
C VAL A 25 9.34 -15.37 -7.27
N GLN A 26 10.53 -15.80 -6.82
CA GLN A 26 11.58 -14.93 -6.30
C GLN A 26 12.94 -15.52 -6.68
N GLY A 27 13.67 -14.86 -7.56
CA GLY A 27 14.94 -15.37 -8.06
C GLY A 27 14.78 -16.76 -8.69
N SER A 28 15.54 -17.74 -8.16
CA SER A 28 15.46 -19.15 -8.56
C SER A 28 14.29 -19.90 -7.90
N ARG A 29 13.75 -19.40 -6.81
CA ARG A 29 12.62 -20.03 -6.08
C ARG A 29 11.32 -19.82 -6.83
N ARG A 30 10.73 -20.94 -7.28
CA ARG A 30 9.47 -20.94 -8.05
C ARG A 30 8.51 -21.91 -7.42
N LEU A 31 7.34 -21.41 -7.00
CA LEU A 31 6.28 -22.23 -6.44
C LEU A 31 5.13 -22.33 -7.44
N LEU A 32 4.73 -23.55 -7.73
CA LEU A 32 3.51 -23.80 -8.50
C LEU A 32 2.29 -23.61 -7.60
N TRP A 33 1.12 -23.38 -8.19
CA TRP A 33 -0.13 -23.24 -7.46
C TRP A 33 -0.46 -24.47 -6.60
N SER A 34 -0.20 -25.68 -7.11
CA SER A 34 -0.36 -26.92 -6.36
C SER A 34 0.53 -26.96 -5.10
N ASP A 35 1.80 -26.56 -5.24
CA ASP A 35 2.74 -26.51 -4.12
C ASP A 35 2.38 -25.43 -3.12
N LEU A 36 2.07 -24.23 -3.61
CA LEU A 36 1.64 -23.11 -2.78
C LEU A 36 0.45 -23.51 -1.90
N ARG A 37 -0.60 -24.11 -2.48
CA ARG A 37 -1.77 -24.58 -1.74
C ARG A 37 -1.39 -25.61 -0.68
N ARG A 38 -0.66 -26.66 -1.06
CA ARG A 38 -0.21 -27.72 -0.13
C ARG A 38 0.57 -27.12 1.04
N ARG A 39 1.55 -26.28 0.76
CA ARG A 39 2.40 -25.63 1.76
C ARG A 39 1.59 -24.72 2.69
N ALA A 40 0.71 -23.89 2.15
CA ALA A 40 -0.15 -23.00 2.92
C ALA A 40 -1.08 -23.80 3.87
N HIS A 41 -1.68 -24.88 3.39
CA HIS A 41 -2.53 -25.75 4.23
C HIS A 41 -1.73 -26.44 5.33
N ASN A 42 -0.49 -26.87 5.07
CA ASN A 42 0.39 -27.48 6.07
C ASN A 42 0.78 -26.48 7.16
N LEU A 43 1.16 -25.25 6.77
CA LEU A 43 1.44 -24.15 7.70
C LEU A 43 0.24 -23.81 8.57
N GLY A 44 -0.94 -23.69 7.96
CA GLY A 44 -2.19 -23.45 8.69
C GLY A 44 -2.49 -24.58 9.70
N ARG A 45 -2.28 -25.84 9.30
CA ARG A 45 -2.42 -26.99 10.20
C ARG A 45 -1.42 -26.96 11.35
N ALA A 46 -0.17 -26.60 11.09
CA ALA A 46 0.84 -26.46 12.14
C ALA A 46 0.42 -25.41 13.19
N MET A 47 -0.18 -24.29 12.78
CA MET A 47 -0.73 -23.30 13.71
C MET A 47 -1.92 -23.85 14.50
N LEU A 48 -2.84 -24.59 13.87
CA LEU A 48 -3.97 -25.22 14.57
C LEU A 48 -3.49 -26.26 15.58
N GLN A 49 -2.51 -27.09 15.23
CA GLN A 49 -1.90 -28.07 16.13
C GLN A 49 -1.17 -27.41 17.32
N ALA A 50 -0.63 -26.22 17.12
CA ALA A 50 -0.04 -25.40 18.18
C ALA A 50 -1.09 -24.64 19.02
N GLY A 51 -2.39 -24.94 18.83
CA GLY A 51 -3.49 -24.42 19.64
C GLY A 51 -4.12 -23.13 19.10
N ALA A 52 -3.93 -22.78 17.83
CA ALA A 52 -4.66 -21.68 17.22
C ALA A 52 -6.17 -21.96 17.25
N THR A 53 -6.93 -20.97 17.69
CA THR A 53 -8.39 -20.99 17.62
C THR A 53 -8.87 -20.07 16.49
N ARG A 54 -10.12 -20.23 16.07
CA ARG A 54 -10.71 -19.39 15.03
C ARG A 54 -10.48 -17.90 15.32
N GLN A 55 -10.08 -17.15 14.30
CA GLN A 55 -9.75 -15.71 14.38
C GLN A 55 -8.52 -15.37 15.27
N ALA A 56 -7.68 -16.35 15.65
CA ALA A 56 -6.36 -16.09 16.21
C ALA A 56 -5.51 -15.27 15.22
N LYS A 57 -4.70 -14.33 15.72
CA LYS A 57 -3.98 -13.36 14.89
C LYS A 57 -2.59 -13.87 14.54
N VAL A 58 -2.27 -13.80 13.25
CA VAL A 58 -1.01 -14.25 12.68
C VAL A 58 -0.26 -13.04 12.12
N ALA A 59 0.84 -12.67 12.75
CA ALA A 59 1.73 -11.60 12.32
C ALA A 59 2.61 -12.06 11.14
N LEU A 60 2.66 -11.27 10.07
CA LEU A 60 3.54 -11.47 8.93
C LEU A 60 4.72 -10.49 9.05
N TYR A 61 5.82 -10.96 9.63
CA TYR A 61 7.00 -10.15 9.97
C TYR A 61 8.20 -10.56 9.13
N THR A 62 8.11 -10.31 7.84
CA THR A 62 9.15 -10.64 6.86
C THR A 62 9.38 -9.48 5.89
N TYR A 63 10.48 -9.52 5.14
CA TYR A 63 10.65 -8.75 3.90
C TYR A 63 9.63 -9.19 2.83
N ASN A 64 9.81 -8.71 1.58
CA ASN A 64 9.17 -9.30 0.41
C ASN A 64 9.75 -10.69 0.17
N HIS A 65 9.27 -11.65 0.91
CA HIS A 65 9.71 -13.04 0.91
C HIS A 65 8.50 -13.97 0.67
N PRO A 66 8.66 -15.14 0.04
CA PRO A 66 7.57 -16.10 -0.17
C PRO A 66 6.77 -16.41 1.08
N ALA A 67 7.43 -16.53 2.24
CA ALA A 67 6.77 -16.80 3.52
C ALA A 67 5.72 -15.76 3.92
N TYR A 68 5.82 -14.50 3.44
CA TYR A 68 4.77 -13.49 3.66
C TYR A 68 3.45 -13.91 3.03
N MET A 69 3.49 -14.24 1.74
CA MET A 69 2.30 -14.57 0.97
C MET A 69 1.79 -15.98 1.32
N GLU A 70 2.67 -16.96 1.47
CA GLU A 70 2.32 -18.31 1.94
C GLU A 70 1.72 -18.27 3.34
N GLY A 71 2.31 -17.51 4.29
CA GLY A 71 1.81 -17.32 5.65
C GLY A 71 0.45 -16.62 5.69
N CYS A 72 0.23 -15.64 4.80
CA CYS A 72 -1.07 -15.00 4.61
C CYS A 72 -2.14 -16.03 4.18
N TYR A 73 -1.85 -16.80 3.14
CA TYR A 73 -2.76 -17.84 2.66
C TYR A 73 -3.00 -18.92 3.74
N ALA A 74 -1.94 -19.36 4.43
CA ALA A 74 -2.04 -20.33 5.52
C ALA A 74 -2.97 -19.87 6.65
N ALA A 75 -2.82 -18.61 7.08
CA ALA A 75 -3.68 -18.04 8.10
C ALA A 75 -5.15 -18.02 7.64
N MET A 76 -5.41 -17.54 6.42
CA MET A 76 -6.78 -17.52 5.86
C MET A 76 -7.34 -18.94 5.69
N ALA A 77 -6.54 -19.91 5.22
CA ALA A 77 -6.95 -21.29 5.04
C ALA A 77 -7.33 -21.96 6.36
N ALA A 78 -6.72 -21.56 7.46
CA ALA A 78 -7.00 -22.06 8.81
C ALA A 78 -8.08 -21.25 9.56
N GLY A 79 -8.74 -20.27 8.93
CA GLY A 79 -9.72 -19.39 9.57
C GLY A 79 -9.12 -18.42 10.60
N LEU A 80 -7.83 -18.11 10.46
CA LEU A 80 -7.07 -17.18 11.29
C LEU A 80 -7.01 -15.79 10.63
N VAL A 81 -6.53 -14.80 11.36
CA VAL A 81 -6.45 -13.40 10.92
C VAL A 81 -5.02 -13.01 10.59
N PRO A 82 -4.61 -13.00 9.33
CA PRO A 82 -3.30 -12.47 8.96
C PRO A 82 -3.26 -10.95 9.14
N PHE A 83 -2.11 -10.42 9.56
CA PHE A 83 -1.83 -8.99 9.58
C PHE A 83 -0.37 -8.69 9.30
N ASN A 84 -0.14 -7.52 8.70
CA ASN A 84 1.19 -7.03 8.34
C ASN A 84 1.95 -6.48 9.54
N VAL A 85 3.24 -6.72 9.59
CA VAL A 85 4.18 -6.07 10.51
C VAL A 85 5.19 -5.26 9.70
N ASN A 86 5.39 -4.02 10.06
CA ASN A 86 6.45 -3.21 9.45
C ASN A 86 7.80 -3.70 10.00
N TYR A 87 8.62 -4.34 9.15
CA TYR A 87 9.91 -4.91 9.53
C TYR A 87 10.95 -3.87 9.96
N ARG A 88 10.68 -2.57 9.75
CA ARG A 88 11.53 -1.46 10.18
C ARG A 88 11.26 -0.99 11.59
N TYR A 89 10.17 -1.46 12.22
CA TYR A 89 9.85 -1.12 13.60
C TYR A 89 10.97 -1.59 14.54
N ARG A 90 11.28 -0.73 15.51
CA ARG A 90 12.15 -1.07 16.63
C ARG A 90 11.35 -1.81 17.70
N GLU A 91 12.01 -2.19 18.77
CA GLU A 91 11.46 -3.06 19.81
C GLU A 91 10.16 -2.52 20.40
N GLU A 92 10.12 -1.24 20.79
CA GLU A 92 8.92 -0.62 21.38
C GLU A 92 7.73 -0.57 20.41
N GLU A 93 7.97 -0.20 19.15
CA GLU A 93 6.94 -0.15 18.12
C GLU A 93 6.44 -1.56 17.78
N LEU A 94 7.34 -2.52 17.68
CA LEU A 94 7.02 -3.92 17.43
C LEU A 94 6.21 -4.51 18.59
N GLN A 95 6.64 -4.30 19.82
CA GLN A 95 5.92 -4.74 21.02
C GLN A 95 4.51 -4.16 21.07
N TYR A 96 4.39 -2.85 20.84
CA TYR A 96 3.08 -2.19 20.77
C TYR A 96 2.17 -2.84 19.72
N LEU A 97 2.67 -3.00 18.50
CA LEU A 97 1.86 -3.54 17.39
C LEU A 97 1.41 -4.96 17.68
N LEU A 98 2.31 -5.85 18.09
CA LEU A 98 2.00 -7.25 18.36
C LEU A 98 1.05 -7.39 19.57
N ALA A 99 1.23 -6.60 20.62
CA ALA A 99 0.35 -6.58 21.78
C ALA A 99 -1.04 -5.98 21.44
N ASN A 100 -1.08 -4.89 20.67
CA ASN A 100 -2.34 -4.29 20.22
C ASN A 100 -3.15 -5.26 19.35
N ALA A 101 -2.47 -5.97 18.42
CA ALA A 101 -3.09 -6.96 17.56
C ALA A 101 -3.55 -8.22 18.30
N ASP A 102 -3.15 -8.44 19.54
CA ASP A 102 -3.29 -9.72 20.23
C ASP A 102 -2.65 -10.88 19.44
N ALA A 103 -1.42 -10.69 18.97
CA ALA A 103 -0.70 -11.67 18.16
C ALA A 103 -0.58 -13.01 18.91
N GLU A 104 -1.03 -14.08 18.29
CA GLU A 104 -0.91 -15.44 18.82
C GLU A 104 0.15 -16.25 18.06
N PHE A 105 0.38 -15.91 16.80
CA PHE A 105 1.39 -16.52 15.94
C PHE A 105 2.18 -15.46 15.19
N VAL A 106 3.44 -15.77 14.91
CA VAL A 106 4.31 -14.93 14.09
C VAL A 106 4.99 -15.78 13.02
N VAL A 107 4.85 -15.38 11.77
CA VAL A 107 5.72 -15.83 10.68
C VAL A 107 6.81 -14.76 10.56
N VAL A 108 8.05 -15.11 10.86
CA VAL A 108 9.16 -14.16 10.96
C VAL A 108 10.32 -14.58 10.07
N HIS A 109 11.00 -13.61 9.43
CA HIS A 109 12.28 -13.84 8.78
C HIS A 109 13.40 -13.94 9.82
N GLU A 110 14.36 -14.86 9.63
CA GLU A 110 15.44 -15.12 10.59
C GLU A 110 16.22 -13.87 11.02
N GLU A 111 16.42 -12.91 10.12
CA GLU A 111 17.08 -11.64 10.45
C GLU A 111 16.37 -10.82 11.53
N PHE A 112 15.08 -11.04 11.73
CA PHE A 112 14.27 -10.34 12.74
C PHE A 112 14.09 -11.12 14.03
N VAL A 113 14.61 -12.34 14.11
CA VAL A 113 14.57 -13.19 15.31
C VAL A 113 15.17 -12.46 16.52
N PRO A 114 16.37 -11.83 16.46
CA PRO A 114 16.92 -11.14 17.62
C PRO A 114 16.02 -10.01 18.17
N ARG A 115 15.29 -9.31 17.28
CA ARG A 115 14.34 -8.28 17.71
C ARG A 115 13.08 -8.90 18.32
N LEU A 116 12.60 -9.99 17.76
CA LEU A 116 11.43 -10.70 18.30
C LEU A 116 11.74 -11.30 19.68
N GLU A 117 12.94 -11.77 19.93
CA GLU A 117 13.39 -12.28 21.24
C GLU A 117 13.23 -11.24 22.35
N HIS A 118 13.53 -9.96 22.06
CA HIS A 118 13.36 -8.87 23.02
C HIS A 118 11.89 -8.62 23.39
N VAL A 119 10.97 -8.78 22.43
CA VAL A 119 9.56 -8.44 22.65
C VAL A 119 8.69 -9.63 23.03
N ALA A 120 9.07 -10.86 22.66
CA ALA A 120 8.29 -12.06 22.93
C ALA A 120 7.93 -12.28 24.40
N PRO A 121 8.82 -12.02 25.39
CA PRO A 121 8.47 -12.14 26.82
C PRO A 121 7.32 -11.22 27.27
N HIS A 122 7.04 -10.16 26.51
CA HIS A 122 5.98 -9.19 26.80
C HIS A 122 4.68 -9.47 26.04
N LEU A 123 4.59 -10.60 25.32
CA LEU A 123 3.45 -11.00 24.49
C LEU A 123 2.76 -12.25 25.07
N PRO A 124 1.88 -12.10 26.09
CA PRO A 124 1.32 -13.23 26.82
C PRO A 124 0.39 -14.13 25.97
N LYS A 125 -0.04 -13.64 24.81
CA LYS A 125 -0.89 -14.41 23.87
C LYS A 125 -0.09 -15.16 22.82
N LEU A 126 1.21 -14.90 22.68
CA LEU A 126 2.05 -15.55 21.68
C LEU A 126 2.20 -17.04 22.01
N ARG A 127 1.86 -17.89 21.03
CA ARG A 127 1.80 -19.36 21.18
C ARG A 127 2.77 -20.10 20.26
N GLY A 128 3.04 -19.52 19.08
CA GLY A 128 3.90 -20.16 18.09
C GLY A 128 4.58 -19.19 17.14
N ILE A 129 5.76 -19.59 16.71
CA ILE A 129 6.61 -18.80 15.83
C ILE A 129 7.12 -19.73 14.72
N LEU A 130 6.94 -19.29 13.48
CA LEU A 130 7.47 -19.95 12.29
C LEU A 130 8.58 -19.08 11.72
N VAL A 131 9.81 -19.56 11.76
CA VAL A 131 10.99 -18.81 11.31
C VAL A 131 11.33 -19.23 9.89
N ALA A 132 11.27 -18.28 8.96
CA ALA A 132 11.67 -18.43 7.57
C ALA A 132 13.08 -17.83 7.36
N GLY A 133 13.85 -18.41 6.47
CA GLY A 133 15.19 -17.93 6.09
C GLY A 133 15.55 -18.36 4.68
N GLU A 134 16.75 -18.01 4.26
CA GLU A 134 17.25 -18.36 2.93
C GLU A 134 17.67 -19.85 2.83
N GLY A 135 17.92 -20.49 3.96
CA GLY A 135 18.33 -21.91 4.07
C GLY A 135 17.21 -22.83 4.58
N GLU A 136 17.48 -24.14 4.52
CA GLU A 136 16.55 -25.14 5.05
C GLU A 136 16.41 -25.08 6.59
N GLN A 137 17.47 -24.64 7.28
CA GLN A 137 17.50 -24.52 8.74
C GLN A 137 17.84 -23.08 9.15
N PRO A 138 16.82 -22.24 9.33
CA PRO A 138 17.00 -20.86 9.80
C PRO A 138 17.47 -20.84 11.26
N ASP A 139 18.11 -19.74 11.67
CA ASP A 139 18.42 -19.49 13.07
C ASP A 139 17.14 -19.18 13.85
N LEU A 140 16.76 -20.09 14.74
CA LEU A 140 15.57 -19.96 15.60
C LEU A 140 15.83 -19.09 16.84
N GLY A 141 17.09 -18.74 17.10
CA GLY A 141 17.49 -18.05 18.33
C GLY A 141 17.09 -18.80 19.59
N THR A 142 16.72 -18.06 20.62
CA THR A 142 16.24 -18.59 21.93
C THR A 142 14.72 -18.56 22.06
N LEU A 143 13.99 -18.34 20.98
CA LEU A 143 12.54 -18.17 20.98
C LEU A 143 11.83 -19.46 21.37
N ALA A 144 11.11 -19.43 22.50
CA ALA A 144 10.33 -20.57 22.97
C ALA A 144 9.20 -20.90 21.98
N GLY A 145 9.11 -22.19 21.58
CA GLY A 145 8.08 -22.65 20.66
C GLY A 145 8.32 -22.28 19.18
N ALA A 146 9.49 -21.71 18.85
CA ALA A 146 9.88 -21.47 17.47
C ALA A 146 10.13 -22.79 16.72
N ARG A 147 9.74 -22.80 15.44
CA ARG A 147 9.93 -23.93 14.52
C ARG A 147 10.42 -23.41 13.18
N ALA A 148 11.22 -24.20 12.47
CA ALA A 148 11.57 -23.89 11.11
C ALA A 148 10.30 -23.86 10.22
N TYR A 149 10.18 -22.81 9.43
CA TYR A 149 9.05 -22.61 8.53
C TYR A 149 8.94 -23.74 7.50
N GLU A 150 10.07 -24.15 6.92
CA GLU A 150 10.11 -25.18 5.89
C GLU A 150 9.66 -26.56 6.43
N ASP A 151 10.02 -26.92 7.67
CA ASP A 151 9.56 -28.16 8.29
C ASP A 151 8.03 -28.23 8.38
N ALA A 152 7.41 -27.10 8.73
CA ALA A 152 5.96 -26.98 8.80
C ALA A 152 5.31 -26.97 7.41
N ALA A 153 5.92 -26.28 6.45
CA ALA A 153 5.41 -26.14 5.09
C ALA A 153 5.48 -27.44 4.28
N GLN A 154 6.52 -28.25 4.52
CA GLN A 154 6.75 -29.52 3.81
C GLN A 154 6.12 -30.73 4.49
N ALA A 155 5.53 -30.56 5.66
CA ALA A 155 4.84 -31.65 6.34
C ALA A 155 3.73 -32.26 5.47
N ASP A 156 3.54 -33.58 5.58
CA ASP A 156 2.42 -34.25 4.91
C ASP A 156 1.11 -34.02 5.67
N GLY A 157 0.03 -33.80 4.94
CA GLY A 157 -1.29 -33.66 5.55
C GLY A 157 -2.40 -33.29 4.58
N GLU A 158 -3.61 -33.67 4.94
CA GLU A 158 -4.81 -33.41 4.15
C GLU A 158 -5.11 -31.90 4.07
N PRO A 159 -5.69 -31.39 2.98
CA PRO A 159 -6.11 -30.00 2.87
C PRO A 159 -7.08 -29.60 4.00
N LEU A 160 -6.95 -28.37 4.49
CA LEU A 160 -7.92 -27.79 5.42
C LEU A 160 -9.22 -27.49 4.66
N SER A 161 -10.35 -28.08 5.08
CA SER A 161 -11.58 -28.08 4.27
C SER A 161 -12.80 -27.45 4.93
N SER A 162 -12.73 -27.00 6.18
CA SER A 162 -13.94 -26.57 6.91
C SER A 162 -13.74 -25.34 7.79
N GLY A 163 -14.86 -24.67 8.07
CA GLY A 163 -14.94 -23.61 9.06
C GLY A 163 -14.60 -22.20 8.55
N ARG A 164 -14.36 -21.99 7.25
CA ARG A 164 -14.13 -20.68 6.65
C ARG A 164 -15.44 -19.92 6.43
N SER A 165 -15.38 -18.61 6.45
CA SER A 165 -16.53 -17.74 6.23
C SER A 165 -16.08 -16.43 5.59
N ALA A 166 -16.96 -15.80 4.83
CA ALA A 166 -16.75 -14.42 4.35
C ALA A 166 -16.59 -13.42 5.50
N ASP A 167 -17.06 -13.77 6.72
CA ASP A 167 -16.86 -12.96 7.93
C ASP A 167 -15.47 -13.12 8.56
N ASP A 168 -14.65 -14.04 8.11
CA ASP A 168 -13.26 -14.14 8.53
C ASP A 168 -12.54 -12.84 8.19
N ARG A 169 -11.55 -12.49 9.00
CA ARG A 169 -10.95 -11.17 8.97
C ARG A 169 -9.53 -11.21 8.45
N LEU A 170 -9.12 -10.06 7.94
CA LEU A 170 -7.74 -9.69 7.63
C LEU A 170 -7.54 -8.30 8.23
N PHE A 171 -6.41 -8.06 8.92
CA PHE A 171 -6.09 -6.74 9.42
C PHE A 171 -4.99 -6.11 8.59
N LEU A 172 -5.14 -4.83 8.28
CA LEU A 172 -4.09 -4.02 7.69
C LEU A 172 -3.67 -2.95 8.70
N TYR A 173 -2.51 -3.15 9.33
CA TYR A 173 -1.92 -2.15 10.20
C TYR A 173 -1.28 -1.03 9.39
N THR A 174 -1.63 0.20 9.73
CA THR A 174 -1.12 1.40 9.06
C THR A 174 -0.46 2.32 10.07
N GLY A 175 0.73 2.84 9.71
CA GLY A 175 1.32 3.96 10.42
C GLY A 175 0.48 5.21 10.14
N GLY A 176 -0.24 5.69 11.14
CA GLY A 176 -0.96 6.96 11.04
C GLY A 176 0.01 8.14 11.06
N THR A 177 -0.33 9.24 10.38
CA THR A 177 0.40 10.52 10.44
C THR A 177 0.41 11.13 11.86
N THR A 178 -0.39 10.60 12.78
CA THR A 178 -0.68 11.19 14.09
C THR A 178 -0.41 10.27 15.28
N GLY A 179 0.26 9.13 15.12
CA GLY A 179 0.51 8.24 16.28
C GLY A 179 0.84 6.79 15.95
N LEU A 180 0.63 5.94 16.95
CA LEU A 180 0.89 4.51 16.89
C LEU A 180 0.07 3.80 15.80
N PRO A 181 0.60 2.71 15.19
CA PRO A 181 -0.08 1.98 14.13
C PRO A 181 -1.43 1.42 14.59
N LYS A 182 -2.42 1.44 13.69
CA LYS A 182 -3.78 0.96 13.95
C LYS A 182 -4.19 -0.11 12.94
N GLY A 183 -4.82 -1.16 13.42
CA GLY A 183 -5.29 -2.27 12.60
C GLY A 183 -6.64 -1.97 11.95
N VAL A 184 -6.67 -1.78 10.65
CA VAL A 184 -7.90 -1.67 9.87
C VAL A 184 -8.44 -3.08 9.64
N MET A 185 -9.64 -3.35 10.11
CA MET A 185 -10.27 -4.68 10.07
C MET A 185 -11.10 -4.85 8.81
N TRP A 186 -10.72 -5.75 7.93
CA TRP A 186 -11.51 -6.14 6.76
C TRP A 186 -12.20 -7.48 7.00
N ARG A 187 -13.48 -7.61 6.61
CA ARG A 187 -14.10 -8.89 6.32
C ARG A 187 -13.53 -9.40 4.99
N GLN A 188 -13.21 -10.68 4.90
CA GLN A 188 -12.62 -11.25 3.69
C GLN A 188 -13.59 -11.14 2.50
N GLY A 189 -14.89 -11.31 2.70
CA GLY A 189 -15.89 -11.12 1.65
C GLY A 189 -15.94 -9.68 1.11
N ASP A 190 -15.87 -8.67 1.98
CA ASP A 190 -15.85 -7.27 1.55
C ASP A 190 -14.53 -6.91 0.84
N LEU A 191 -13.40 -7.43 1.37
CA LEU A 191 -12.09 -7.24 0.75
C LEU A 191 -12.02 -7.92 -0.63
N TYR A 192 -12.54 -9.15 -0.76
CA TYR A 192 -12.65 -9.84 -2.04
C TYR A 192 -13.30 -8.96 -3.11
N PHE A 193 -14.44 -8.38 -2.79
CA PHE A 193 -15.16 -7.48 -3.71
C PHE A 193 -14.33 -6.28 -4.17
N ARG A 194 -13.49 -5.76 -3.29
CA ARG A 194 -12.62 -4.63 -3.62
C ARG A 194 -11.44 -5.02 -4.49
N LEU A 195 -10.96 -6.26 -4.36
CA LEU A 195 -9.74 -6.73 -5.03
C LEU A 195 -10.03 -7.49 -6.32
N ALA A 196 -11.05 -8.36 -6.34
CA ALA A 196 -11.26 -9.32 -7.43
C ALA A 196 -11.59 -8.68 -8.79
N GLY A 197 -12.13 -7.46 -8.82
CA GLY A 197 -12.32 -6.70 -10.06
C GLY A 197 -11.09 -5.92 -10.53
N GLY A 198 -9.93 -6.09 -9.87
CA GLY A 198 -8.71 -5.31 -10.17
C GLY A 198 -8.89 -3.79 -10.04
N GLY A 199 -9.96 -3.34 -9.38
CA GLY A 199 -10.32 -1.92 -9.25
C GLY A 199 -10.95 -1.29 -10.50
N VAL A 200 -11.03 -2.00 -11.62
CA VAL A 200 -11.55 -1.50 -12.92
C VAL A 200 -12.71 -2.31 -13.48
N GLY A 201 -13.01 -3.47 -12.93
CA GLY A 201 -14.08 -4.36 -13.38
C GLY A 201 -15.06 -4.75 -12.27
N ALA A 202 -16.14 -5.44 -12.63
CA ALA A 202 -17.02 -6.07 -11.67
C ALA A 202 -16.35 -7.33 -11.08
N ALA A 203 -16.35 -7.46 -9.76
CA ALA A 203 -15.87 -8.68 -9.12
C ALA A 203 -16.83 -9.86 -9.44
N PRO A 204 -16.31 -11.08 -9.72
CA PRO A 204 -17.14 -12.27 -9.83
C PRO A 204 -18.03 -12.45 -8.59
N GLY A 205 -19.32 -12.72 -8.80
CA GLY A 205 -20.32 -12.74 -7.74
C GLY A 205 -20.41 -14.04 -6.96
N SER A 206 -19.81 -15.11 -7.49
CA SER A 206 -19.81 -16.46 -6.91
C SER A 206 -18.51 -17.20 -7.22
N LEU A 207 -18.26 -18.34 -6.57
CA LEU A 207 -17.11 -19.21 -6.93
C LEU A 207 -17.21 -19.73 -8.38
N GLU A 208 -18.42 -19.95 -8.91
CA GLU A 208 -18.61 -20.39 -10.29
C GLU A 208 -18.27 -19.26 -11.27
N ASP A 209 -18.69 -18.02 -10.99
CA ASP A 209 -18.28 -16.85 -11.78
C ASP A 209 -16.76 -16.67 -11.73
N LEU A 210 -16.14 -16.85 -10.55
CA LEU A 210 -14.69 -16.80 -10.41
C LEU A 210 -13.99 -17.92 -11.18
N ARG A 211 -14.56 -19.14 -11.16
CA ARG A 211 -14.08 -20.27 -11.98
C ARG A 211 -14.04 -19.91 -13.44
N SER A 212 -15.16 -19.40 -13.96
CA SER A 212 -15.28 -18.96 -15.35
C SER A 212 -14.28 -17.85 -15.67
N PHE A 213 -14.21 -16.83 -14.81
CA PHE A 213 -13.26 -15.73 -14.94
C PHE A 213 -11.80 -16.19 -15.02
N ILE A 214 -11.38 -17.09 -14.12
CA ILE A 214 -10.00 -17.63 -14.13
C ILE A 214 -9.78 -18.49 -15.38
N ALA A 215 -10.73 -19.35 -15.76
CA ALA A 215 -10.60 -20.25 -16.92
C ALA A 215 -10.48 -19.50 -18.25
N GLU A 216 -11.15 -18.37 -18.38
CA GLU A 216 -11.13 -17.51 -19.58
C GLU A 216 -9.83 -16.72 -19.76
N GLN A 217 -9.00 -16.58 -18.71
CA GLN A 217 -7.73 -15.88 -18.78
C GLN A 217 -6.73 -16.65 -19.67
N ARG A 218 -6.60 -16.24 -20.93
CA ARG A 218 -5.63 -16.83 -21.88
C ARG A 218 -4.18 -16.57 -21.47
N VAL A 219 -3.92 -15.37 -20.95
CA VAL A 219 -2.61 -14.98 -20.39
C VAL A 219 -2.85 -14.58 -18.94
N PRO A 220 -2.53 -15.46 -17.98
CA PRO A 220 -2.70 -15.13 -16.56
C PRO A 220 -1.89 -13.90 -16.17
N LEU A 221 -2.43 -13.09 -15.28
CA LEU A 221 -1.76 -11.93 -14.72
C LEU A 221 -0.49 -12.36 -14.01
N ARG A 222 0.64 -11.79 -14.38
CA ARG A 222 1.94 -12.02 -13.74
C ARG A 222 2.45 -10.68 -13.22
N THR A 223 2.38 -10.47 -11.91
CA THR A 223 2.59 -9.15 -11.31
C THR A 223 3.90 -9.10 -10.55
N LEU A 224 4.83 -8.23 -10.97
CA LEU A 224 6.02 -7.89 -10.20
C LEU A 224 5.65 -6.85 -9.14
N ILE A 225 5.89 -7.19 -7.88
CA ILE A 225 5.62 -6.34 -6.72
C ILE A 225 6.88 -5.57 -6.35
N GLY A 226 6.95 -4.30 -6.72
CA GLY A 226 8.04 -3.40 -6.32
C GLY A 226 7.93 -2.93 -4.86
N PRO A 227 6.74 -2.52 -4.37
CA PRO A 227 6.59 -2.03 -3.00
C PRO A 227 6.68 -3.16 -1.95
N PRO A 228 7.01 -2.80 -0.69
CA PRO A 228 6.97 -3.77 0.39
C PRO A 228 5.57 -4.38 0.60
N LEU A 229 5.50 -5.70 0.77
CA LEU A 229 4.27 -6.44 1.09
C LEU A 229 3.65 -6.02 2.43
N MET A 230 4.45 -5.47 3.35
CA MET A 230 3.95 -4.93 4.61
C MET A 230 3.03 -3.72 4.45
N HIS A 231 2.85 -3.20 3.23
CA HIS A 231 1.94 -2.09 2.91
C HIS A 231 0.82 -2.56 2.00
N GLY A 232 -0.37 -1.94 2.14
CA GLY A 232 -1.56 -2.31 1.37
C GLY A 232 -1.33 -2.33 -0.14
N THR A 233 -0.53 -1.41 -0.70
CA THR A 233 -0.22 -1.38 -2.13
C THR A 233 0.47 -2.67 -2.59
N GLY A 234 1.50 -3.13 -1.89
CA GLY A 234 2.18 -4.38 -2.24
C GLY A 234 1.31 -5.60 -1.98
N TRP A 235 0.75 -5.70 -0.77
CA TRP A 235 -0.01 -6.88 -0.36
C TRP A 235 -1.29 -7.08 -1.17
N PHE A 236 -2.08 -6.02 -1.34
CA PHE A 236 -3.36 -6.14 -2.03
C PHE A 236 -3.20 -6.35 -3.53
N THR A 237 -2.18 -5.77 -4.18
CA THR A 237 -1.89 -6.08 -5.59
C THR A 237 -1.39 -7.51 -5.78
N ALA A 238 -0.64 -8.06 -4.83
CA ALA A 238 -0.29 -9.47 -4.83
C ALA A 238 -1.54 -10.38 -4.71
N LEU A 239 -2.48 -10.03 -3.82
CA LEU A 239 -3.76 -10.74 -3.72
C LEU A 239 -4.60 -10.61 -4.99
N ILE A 240 -4.63 -9.44 -5.63
CA ILE A 240 -5.32 -9.25 -6.93
C ILE A 240 -4.77 -10.22 -7.98
N ALA A 241 -3.44 -10.34 -8.08
CA ALA A 241 -2.82 -11.28 -9.01
C ALA A 241 -3.25 -12.73 -8.73
N TRP A 242 -3.26 -13.14 -7.47
CA TRP A 242 -3.67 -14.49 -7.08
C TRP A 242 -5.17 -14.75 -7.27
N LEU A 243 -6.04 -13.79 -6.97
CA LEU A 243 -7.49 -13.91 -7.19
C LEU A 243 -7.83 -14.03 -8.68
N ALA A 244 -6.97 -13.54 -9.56
CA ALA A 244 -7.09 -13.74 -11.00
C ALA A 244 -6.46 -15.07 -11.50
N GLY A 245 -6.01 -15.96 -10.61
CA GLY A 245 -5.29 -17.19 -10.96
C GLY A 245 -3.92 -16.93 -11.57
N GLY A 246 -3.32 -15.76 -11.29
CA GLY A 246 -2.04 -15.31 -11.82
C GLY A 246 -0.86 -15.61 -10.88
N ALA A 247 0.29 -15.04 -11.20
CA ALA A 247 1.53 -15.21 -10.44
C ALA A 247 2.01 -13.90 -9.81
N VAL A 248 2.56 -14.01 -8.61
CA VAL A 248 3.29 -12.94 -7.92
C VAL A 248 4.78 -13.12 -8.17
N VAL A 249 5.44 -12.07 -8.60
CA VAL A 249 6.91 -12.01 -8.76
C VAL A 249 7.46 -11.04 -7.73
N LEU A 250 8.46 -11.47 -6.97
CA LEU A 250 9.17 -10.66 -5.98
C LEU A 250 10.59 -10.40 -6.46
N LEU A 251 11.16 -9.27 -6.06
CA LEU A 251 12.57 -8.98 -6.27
C LEU A 251 13.43 -9.97 -5.45
N GLU A 252 14.55 -10.38 -6.02
CA GLU A 252 15.45 -11.36 -5.41
C GLU A 252 16.11 -10.82 -4.14
N ASP A 253 16.67 -9.59 -4.19
CA ASP A 253 17.12 -8.87 -3.00
C ASP A 253 15.95 -8.04 -2.45
N PRO A 254 15.41 -8.39 -1.27
CA PRO A 254 14.29 -7.67 -0.67
C PRO A 254 14.71 -6.48 0.20
N HIS A 255 16.02 -6.27 0.44
CA HIS A 255 16.51 -5.29 1.41
C HIS A 255 16.45 -3.87 0.89
N HIS A 256 16.72 -3.68 -0.42
CA HIS A 256 16.82 -2.38 -1.04
C HIS A 256 16.11 -2.34 -2.38
N PHE A 257 15.39 -1.26 -2.65
CA PHE A 257 14.86 -1.03 -3.99
C PHE A 257 15.99 -0.70 -4.95
N SER A 258 16.22 -1.55 -5.94
CA SER A 258 17.16 -1.36 -7.03
C SER A 258 16.42 -1.33 -8.38
N PRO A 259 16.42 -0.19 -9.09
CA PRO A 259 15.84 -0.11 -10.44
C PRO A 259 16.48 -1.10 -11.42
N GLN A 260 17.80 -1.31 -11.32
CA GLN A 260 18.51 -2.28 -12.13
C GLN A 260 18.01 -3.70 -11.89
N GLN A 261 17.85 -4.09 -10.62
CA GLN A 261 17.29 -5.39 -10.26
C GLN A 261 15.85 -5.53 -10.78
N LEU A 262 15.04 -4.48 -10.61
CA LEU A 262 13.65 -4.48 -11.07
C LEU A 262 13.57 -4.75 -12.57
N TRP A 263 14.33 -4.01 -13.40
CA TRP A 263 14.32 -4.18 -14.84
C TRP A 263 14.92 -5.51 -15.29
N SER A 264 15.97 -5.99 -14.61
CA SER A 264 16.51 -7.33 -14.86
C SER A 264 15.50 -8.43 -14.54
N THR A 265 14.68 -8.24 -13.50
CA THR A 265 13.58 -9.15 -13.15
C THR A 265 12.47 -9.10 -14.20
N VAL A 266 12.15 -7.91 -14.74
CA VAL A 266 11.19 -7.78 -15.85
C VAL A 266 11.66 -8.57 -17.08
N GLU A 267 12.92 -8.43 -17.46
CA GLU A 267 13.49 -9.14 -18.60
C GLU A 267 13.51 -10.66 -18.38
N ARG A 268 13.94 -11.12 -17.20
CA ARG A 268 14.08 -12.54 -16.84
C ARG A 268 12.75 -13.25 -16.67
N ASP A 269 11.88 -12.67 -15.85
CA ASP A 269 10.65 -13.32 -15.38
C ASP A 269 9.40 -12.89 -16.16
N ARG A 270 9.54 -11.92 -17.07
CA ARG A 270 8.51 -11.45 -18.01
C ARG A 270 7.14 -11.18 -17.36
N PRO A 271 7.08 -10.38 -16.29
CA PRO A 271 5.80 -9.99 -15.72
C PRO A 271 4.97 -9.20 -16.74
N THR A 272 3.65 -9.41 -16.71
CA THR A 272 2.70 -8.64 -17.54
C THR A 272 2.24 -7.38 -16.82
N ALA A 273 2.38 -7.34 -15.49
CA ALA A 273 2.03 -6.20 -14.66
C ALA A 273 3.18 -5.86 -13.68
N LEU A 274 3.28 -4.58 -13.37
CA LEU A 274 4.23 -4.02 -12.41
C LEU A 274 3.49 -3.13 -11.43
N THR A 275 3.77 -3.29 -10.13
CA THR A 275 3.25 -2.41 -9.08
C THR A 275 4.36 -1.54 -8.54
N ILE A 276 4.08 -0.23 -8.42
CA ILE A 276 5.01 0.78 -7.89
C ILE A 276 4.33 1.71 -6.88
N VAL A 277 5.07 2.66 -6.33
CA VAL A 277 4.55 3.73 -5.46
C VAL A 277 5.01 5.09 -6.01
N GLY A 278 4.24 5.64 -6.93
CA GLY A 278 4.42 6.97 -7.50
C GLY A 278 5.84 7.28 -7.97
N ASP A 279 6.21 8.54 -7.88
CA ASP A 279 7.51 9.06 -8.32
C ASP A 279 8.69 8.51 -7.53
N SER A 280 8.48 8.05 -6.30
CA SER A 280 9.55 7.44 -5.50
C SER A 280 10.14 6.17 -6.14
N PHE A 281 9.35 5.49 -6.98
CA PHE A 281 9.77 4.36 -7.81
C PHE A 281 10.01 4.78 -9.26
N ALA A 282 9.06 5.48 -9.86
CA ALA A 282 9.08 5.78 -11.28
C ALA A 282 10.30 6.60 -11.72
N LYS A 283 10.69 7.63 -10.96
CA LYS A 283 11.85 8.46 -11.31
C LYS A 283 13.19 7.70 -11.26
N PRO A 284 13.53 6.94 -10.20
CA PRO A 284 14.70 6.06 -10.23
C PRO A 284 14.67 5.03 -11.36
N MET A 285 13.50 4.43 -11.63
CA MET A 285 13.33 3.46 -12.72
C MET A 285 13.63 4.08 -14.08
N LEU A 286 13.11 5.29 -14.36
CA LEU A 286 13.38 6.03 -15.59
C LEU A 286 14.85 6.42 -15.72
N ARG A 287 15.47 6.83 -14.62
CA ARG A 287 16.91 7.16 -14.64
C ARG A 287 17.74 5.94 -15.04
N GLU A 288 17.44 4.76 -14.52
CA GLU A 288 18.13 3.52 -14.92
C GLU A 288 17.97 3.25 -16.42
N LEU A 289 16.77 3.44 -16.98
CA LEU A 289 16.53 3.25 -18.42
C LEU A 289 17.25 4.25 -19.30
N ARG A 290 17.39 5.49 -18.84
CA ARG A 290 18.06 6.59 -19.59
C ARG A 290 19.57 6.53 -19.47
N ASP A 291 20.09 6.36 -18.26
CA ASP A 291 21.48 6.60 -17.89
C ASP A 291 22.24 5.33 -17.49
N GLY A 292 21.52 4.21 -17.23
CA GLY A 292 22.11 2.97 -16.71
C GLY A 292 23.00 2.19 -17.70
N GLY A 293 23.07 2.62 -18.95
CA GLY A 293 23.97 2.04 -19.97
C GLY A 293 23.59 0.63 -20.43
N ARG A 294 22.45 0.10 -20.00
CA ARG A 294 21.92 -1.21 -20.39
C ARG A 294 20.52 -1.08 -20.99
N THR A 295 20.27 -1.81 -22.05
CA THR A 295 18.93 -1.98 -22.63
C THR A 295 18.27 -3.23 -22.02
N TYR A 296 17.00 -3.13 -21.66
CA TYR A 296 16.20 -4.20 -21.10
C TYR A 296 15.05 -4.56 -22.05
N ASP A 297 14.69 -5.83 -22.13
CA ASP A 297 13.46 -6.26 -22.82
C ASP A 297 12.24 -6.05 -21.89
N LEU A 298 11.52 -4.98 -22.14
CA LEU A 298 10.30 -4.58 -21.39
C LEU A 298 9.01 -4.98 -22.12
N SER A 299 9.10 -5.72 -23.21
CA SER A 299 7.98 -6.05 -24.10
C SER A 299 6.87 -6.88 -23.46
N SER A 300 7.10 -7.44 -22.25
CA SER A 300 6.09 -8.18 -21.50
C SER A 300 5.11 -7.28 -20.76
N ILE A 301 5.49 -6.04 -20.41
CA ILE A 301 4.68 -5.14 -19.58
C ILE A 301 3.45 -4.66 -20.36
N ARG A 302 2.27 -4.86 -19.75
CA ARG A 302 0.97 -4.40 -20.24
C ARG A 302 0.27 -3.49 -19.24
N LEU A 303 0.64 -3.56 -17.97
CA LEU A 303 0.05 -2.79 -16.89
C LEU A 303 1.13 -2.29 -15.93
N VAL A 304 1.07 -1.00 -15.58
CA VAL A 304 1.80 -0.49 -14.42
C VAL A 304 0.78 0.14 -13.49
N SER A 305 0.69 -0.36 -12.26
CA SER A 305 -0.20 0.16 -11.23
C SER A 305 0.58 0.90 -10.15
N SER A 306 0.02 2.01 -9.68
CA SER A 306 0.57 2.81 -8.60
C SER A 306 -0.51 3.21 -7.60
N SER A 307 -0.14 3.34 -6.34
CA SER A 307 -0.97 3.92 -5.29
C SER A 307 -0.12 4.44 -4.14
N GLY A 308 -0.67 5.35 -3.36
CA GLY A 308 -0.12 5.78 -2.06
C GLY A 308 0.76 7.03 -2.09
N VAL A 309 1.33 7.39 -3.23
CA VAL A 309 2.10 8.62 -3.46
C VAL A 309 1.79 9.12 -4.86
N ILE A 310 1.85 10.43 -5.07
CA ILE A 310 1.62 11.05 -6.37
C ILE A 310 2.58 10.48 -7.42
N TRP A 311 2.02 10.18 -8.57
CA TRP A 311 2.74 9.75 -9.76
C TRP A 311 2.61 10.83 -10.84
N SER A 312 3.69 11.57 -11.07
CA SER A 312 3.71 12.73 -11.96
C SER A 312 3.44 12.35 -13.43
N GLU A 313 2.88 13.29 -14.17
CA GLU A 313 2.60 13.12 -15.60
C GLU A 313 3.90 12.89 -16.39
N GLU A 314 4.96 13.64 -16.08
CA GLU A 314 6.27 13.48 -16.67
C GLU A 314 6.81 12.05 -16.51
N ALA A 315 6.74 11.51 -15.30
CA ALA A 315 7.19 10.13 -15.04
C ALA A 315 6.32 9.09 -15.74
N LYS A 316 5.02 9.32 -15.86
CA LYS A 316 4.10 8.45 -16.63
C LYS A 316 4.45 8.47 -18.11
N GLN A 317 4.61 9.66 -18.70
CA GLN A 317 5.00 9.83 -20.12
C GLN A 317 6.33 9.15 -20.40
N GLY A 318 7.34 9.39 -19.54
CA GLY A 318 8.65 8.78 -19.68
C GLY A 318 8.60 7.24 -19.64
N LEU A 319 7.77 6.63 -18.78
CA LEU A 319 7.61 5.17 -18.78
C LEU A 319 6.92 4.65 -20.05
N LEU A 320 5.97 5.39 -20.61
CA LEU A 320 5.31 5.01 -21.87
C LEU A 320 6.25 5.07 -23.09
N GLU A 321 7.33 5.86 -23.05
CA GLU A 321 8.38 5.82 -24.08
C GLU A 321 9.05 4.46 -24.18
N TYR A 322 9.25 3.78 -23.03
CA TYR A 322 9.89 2.46 -22.95
C TYR A 322 8.89 1.30 -22.96
N CYS A 323 7.66 1.54 -22.50
CA CYS A 323 6.59 0.54 -22.43
C CYS A 323 5.32 1.06 -23.14
N PRO A 324 5.33 1.26 -24.47
CA PRO A 324 4.25 1.92 -25.21
C PRO A 324 2.92 1.15 -25.18
N GLU A 325 2.97 -0.16 -24.97
CA GLU A 325 1.79 -1.03 -24.87
C GLU A 325 1.21 -1.06 -23.44
N ALA A 326 1.84 -0.39 -22.48
CA ALA A 326 1.39 -0.42 -21.11
C ALA A 326 0.20 0.52 -20.87
N MET A 327 -0.75 0.05 -20.07
CA MET A 327 -1.74 0.87 -19.41
C MET A 327 -1.21 1.26 -18.01
N LEU A 328 -1.17 2.54 -17.71
CA LEU A 328 -0.76 3.07 -16.42
C LEU A 328 -2.00 3.38 -15.58
N ILE A 329 -2.14 2.74 -14.43
CA ILE A 329 -3.25 2.97 -13.50
C ILE A 329 -2.70 3.60 -12.22
N ASP A 330 -3.13 4.82 -11.93
CA ASP A 330 -2.84 5.52 -10.69
C ASP A 330 -4.08 5.48 -9.81
N SER A 331 -4.00 4.75 -8.69
CA SER A 331 -5.13 4.49 -7.81
C SER A 331 -5.08 5.39 -6.58
N PHE A 332 -6.10 6.20 -6.41
CA PHE A 332 -6.34 6.91 -5.18
C PHE A 332 -7.06 5.98 -4.20
N SER A 333 -6.36 5.56 -3.17
CA SER A 333 -6.85 4.61 -2.17
C SER A 333 -6.18 4.84 -0.81
N SER A 334 -6.84 4.41 0.25
CA SER A 334 -6.26 4.28 1.57
C SER A 334 -6.57 2.90 2.15
N SER A 335 -5.96 2.55 3.27
CA SER A 335 -6.24 1.28 3.97
C SER A 335 -7.69 1.17 4.42
N GLU A 336 -8.31 2.31 4.71
CA GLU A 336 -9.69 2.47 5.13
C GLU A 336 -10.69 2.54 3.96
N ALA A 337 -10.21 2.89 2.75
CA ALA A 337 -11.06 3.15 1.60
C ALA A 337 -10.35 2.76 0.29
N ILE A 338 -10.56 1.54 -0.16
CA ILE A 338 -10.02 1.06 -1.44
C ILE A 338 -10.91 1.56 -2.58
N GLY A 339 -10.29 2.17 -3.62
CA GLY A 339 -10.98 2.61 -4.82
C GLY A 339 -11.76 3.91 -4.63
N MET A 340 -11.14 4.93 -4.02
CA MET A 340 -11.67 6.30 -3.95
C MET A 340 -11.70 6.98 -5.32
N GLY A 341 -10.78 6.61 -6.21
CA GLY A 341 -10.70 7.06 -7.58
C GLY A 341 -9.53 6.41 -8.32
N ALA A 342 -9.56 6.45 -9.63
CA ALA A 342 -8.48 5.98 -10.48
C ALA A 342 -8.24 6.93 -11.65
N SER A 343 -6.99 7.05 -12.07
CA SER A 343 -6.55 7.73 -13.29
C SER A 343 -5.87 6.72 -14.20
N ILE A 344 -6.26 6.67 -15.47
CA ILE A 344 -5.72 5.73 -16.45
C ILE A 344 -5.03 6.51 -17.57
N MET A 345 -3.81 6.11 -17.93
CA MET A 345 -3.03 6.70 -19.01
C MET A 345 -2.48 5.61 -19.94
N THR A 346 -2.53 5.86 -21.23
CA THR A 346 -1.91 5.03 -22.27
C THR A 346 -1.15 5.93 -23.25
N ALA A 347 -0.31 5.37 -24.11
CA ALA A 347 0.44 6.13 -25.12
C ALA A 347 -0.48 6.95 -26.07
N ASN A 348 -1.73 6.48 -26.28
CA ASN A 348 -2.70 7.10 -27.17
C ASN A 348 -3.73 7.98 -26.46
N GLY A 349 -3.68 8.09 -25.13
CA GLY A 349 -4.69 8.80 -24.34
C GLY A 349 -4.10 9.56 -23.16
N LEU A 350 -4.26 10.88 -23.17
CA LEU A 350 -3.85 11.76 -22.09
C LEU A 350 -4.98 11.89 -21.07
N VAL A 351 -4.84 11.20 -19.93
CA VAL A 351 -5.54 11.59 -18.70
C VAL A 351 -4.56 12.40 -17.85
N ARG A 352 -4.90 13.64 -17.52
CA ARG A 352 -4.03 14.51 -16.71
C ARG A 352 -3.79 13.89 -15.34
N THR A 353 -2.54 13.88 -14.91
CA THR A 353 -2.13 13.43 -13.57
C THR A 353 -2.88 14.21 -12.47
N GLY A 354 -3.22 13.50 -11.40
CA GLY A 354 -3.95 14.10 -10.27
C GLY A 354 -5.46 14.25 -10.49
N LYS A 355 -5.97 13.95 -11.69
CA LYS A 355 -7.41 13.87 -11.97
C LYS A 355 -7.88 12.42 -11.87
N PHE A 356 -8.72 12.14 -10.88
CA PHE A 356 -9.24 10.82 -10.62
C PHE A 356 -10.71 10.75 -11.01
N GLN A 357 -11.11 9.71 -11.73
CA GLN A 357 -12.51 9.45 -12.03
C GLN A 357 -13.29 9.27 -10.75
N LEU A 358 -14.42 9.97 -10.65
CA LEU A 358 -15.34 9.88 -9.53
C LEU A 358 -16.12 8.57 -9.64
N GLY A 359 -15.83 7.63 -8.76
CA GLY A 359 -16.52 6.35 -8.76
C GLY A 359 -17.97 6.48 -8.28
N ASP A 360 -18.85 5.59 -8.71
CA ASP A 360 -20.29 5.57 -8.34
C ASP A 360 -20.53 5.53 -6.84
N ARG A 361 -19.55 5.05 -6.08
CA ARG A 361 -19.60 4.91 -4.61
C ARG A 361 -18.89 6.04 -3.88
N THR A 362 -18.28 6.98 -4.60
CA THR A 362 -17.53 8.10 -4.03
C THR A 362 -18.46 9.30 -3.84
N ARG A 363 -18.38 9.94 -2.67
CA ARG A 363 -19.10 11.16 -2.30
C ARG A 363 -18.14 12.14 -1.66
N LEU A 364 -18.47 13.43 -1.76
CA LEU A 364 -17.80 14.47 -0.99
C LEU A 364 -18.63 14.84 0.23
N PHE A 365 -17.95 15.18 1.32
CA PHE A 365 -18.53 15.57 2.61
C PHE A 365 -17.93 16.89 3.07
N ASP A 366 -18.70 17.66 3.81
CA ASP A 366 -18.20 18.84 4.51
C ASP A 366 -17.42 18.48 5.79
N GLU A 367 -16.96 19.47 6.53
CA GLU A 367 -16.22 19.29 7.80
C GLU A 367 -17.09 18.67 8.92
N ASN A 368 -18.41 18.81 8.83
CA ASN A 368 -19.37 18.21 9.75
C ASN A 368 -19.84 16.83 9.28
N LEU A 369 -19.16 16.26 8.28
CA LEU A 369 -19.44 14.96 7.68
C LEU A 369 -20.84 14.88 7.05
N GLN A 370 -21.39 16.02 6.56
CA GLN A 370 -22.62 16.05 5.79
C GLN A 370 -22.32 15.89 4.30
N PRO A 371 -23.09 15.06 3.57
CA PRO A 371 -22.89 14.88 2.13
C PRO A 371 -23.06 16.19 1.37
N LEU A 372 -22.13 16.45 0.45
CA LEU A 372 -22.18 17.60 -0.46
C LEU A 372 -22.77 17.20 -1.80
N VAL A 373 -23.43 18.15 -2.46
CA VAL A 373 -23.83 17.99 -3.86
C VAL A 373 -22.59 18.03 -4.74
N THR A 374 -22.40 16.99 -5.55
CA THR A 374 -21.28 16.91 -6.49
C THR A 374 -21.49 17.89 -7.63
N ALA A 375 -20.75 18.99 -7.65
CA ALA A 375 -20.79 20.02 -8.68
C ALA A 375 -19.36 20.59 -8.92
N PRO A 376 -19.07 21.11 -10.12
CA PRO A 376 -17.78 21.73 -10.42
C PRO A 376 -17.34 22.75 -9.37
N GLY A 377 -16.08 22.68 -8.96
CA GLY A 377 -15.48 23.56 -7.97
C GLY A 377 -15.77 23.21 -6.50
N VAL A 378 -16.70 22.29 -6.21
CA VAL A 378 -16.99 21.86 -4.85
C VAL A 378 -15.79 21.13 -4.26
N LYS A 379 -15.41 21.54 -3.04
CA LYS A 379 -14.34 20.93 -2.25
C LYS A 379 -14.94 20.19 -1.06
N GLY A 380 -14.39 19.02 -0.73
CA GLY A 380 -14.84 18.24 0.42
C GLY A 380 -13.95 17.07 0.74
N LEU A 381 -14.26 16.44 1.88
CA LEU A 381 -13.67 15.18 2.30
C LEU A 381 -14.19 14.06 1.41
N VAL A 382 -13.29 13.21 0.94
CA VAL A 382 -13.66 12.06 0.08
C VAL A 382 -14.15 10.92 0.96
N GLY A 383 -15.38 10.50 0.73
CA GLY A 383 -15.98 9.31 1.35
C GLY A 383 -16.31 8.23 0.33
N VAL A 384 -16.11 6.97 0.69
CA VAL A 384 -16.43 5.81 -0.15
C VAL A 384 -17.44 4.91 0.52
N GLY A 385 -18.54 4.64 -0.18
CA GLY A 385 -19.61 3.73 0.23
C GLY A 385 -19.39 2.27 -0.23
N GLY A 386 -20.33 1.40 0.12
CA GLY A 386 -20.34 -0.02 -0.26
C GLY A 386 -19.47 -0.88 0.67
N GLN A 387 -18.76 -1.87 0.14
CA GLN A 387 -17.90 -2.74 0.94
C GLN A 387 -16.75 -1.96 1.57
N GLN A 388 -16.64 -2.03 2.89
CA GLN A 388 -15.72 -1.23 3.69
C GLN A 388 -15.18 -2.04 4.88
N PRO A 389 -14.04 -1.60 5.48
CA PRO A 389 -13.60 -2.17 6.74
C PRO A 389 -14.67 -2.08 7.83
N LEU A 390 -14.61 -3.01 8.75
CA LEU A 390 -15.45 -2.98 9.97
C LEU A 390 -15.13 -1.77 10.85
N GLY A 391 -13.88 -1.34 10.84
CA GLY A 391 -13.35 -0.26 11.67
C GLY A 391 -11.89 -0.51 12.03
N TYR A 392 -11.44 0.18 13.09
CA TYR A 392 -10.12 -0.04 13.68
C TYR A 392 -10.20 -0.99 14.86
N TYR A 393 -9.28 -1.93 14.94
CA TYR A 393 -9.21 -2.87 16.06
C TYR A 393 -8.89 -2.14 17.35
N LYS A 394 -9.71 -2.37 18.39
CA LYS A 394 -9.61 -1.72 19.72
C LYS A 394 -9.63 -0.17 19.71
N ASP A 395 -10.18 0.44 18.65
CA ASP A 395 -10.33 1.90 18.60
C ASP A 395 -11.72 2.30 18.10
N PRO A 396 -12.76 2.17 18.97
CA PRO A 396 -14.13 2.51 18.59
C PRO A 396 -14.32 4.01 18.32
N GLU A 397 -13.56 4.87 18.99
CA GLU A 397 -13.66 6.33 18.83
C GLU A 397 -13.20 6.75 17.42
N LYS A 398 -12.00 6.30 16.99
CA LYS A 398 -11.53 6.58 15.63
C LYS A 398 -12.40 5.88 14.59
N THR A 399 -12.93 4.68 14.90
CA THR A 399 -13.87 3.98 14.02
C THR A 399 -15.09 4.84 13.73
N ALA A 400 -15.73 5.39 14.77
CA ALA A 400 -16.92 6.24 14.64
C ALA A 400 -16.64 7.54 13.85
N ARG A 401 -15.43 8.09 13.96
CA ARG A 401 -15.04 9.30 13.21
C ARG A 401 -14.71 9.04 11.74
N THR A 402 -14.24 7.81 11.41
CA THR A 402 -13.80 7.46 10.05
C THR A 402 -14.91 6.80 9.25
N PHE A 403 -15.73 5.98 9.91
CA PHE A 403 -16.79 5.22 9.25
C PHE A 403 -18.15 5.76 9.73
N VAL A 404 -18.73 6.63 8.90
CA VAL A 404 -19.94 7.37 9.24
C VAL A 404 -21.16 6.88 8.47
N GLU A 405 -22.35 7.05 9.03
CA GLU A 405 -23.60 6.82 8.33
C GLU A 405 -24.16 8.15 7.83
N ALA A 406 -24.48 8.21 6.53
CA ALA A 406 -25.11 9.34 5.89
C ALA A 406 -26.12 8.84 4.85
N GLU A 407 -27.31 9.42 4.82
CA GLU A 407 -28.39 9.05 3.89
C GLU A 407 -28.72 7.54 3.91
N GLY A 408 -28.66 6.91 5.08
CA GLY A 408 -28.91 5.47 5.26
C GLY A 408 -27.83 4.54 4.68
N LYS A 409 -26.65 5.07 4.36
CA LYS A 409 -25.50 4.33 3.87
C LYS A 409 -24.28 4.61 4.72
N ARG A 410 -23.42 3.60 4.86
CA ARG A 410 -22.15 3.74 5.55
C ARG A 410 -21.05 4.17 4.58
N TYR A 411 -20.23 5.13 4.98
CA TYR A 411 -19.09 5.66 4.23
C TYR A 411 -17.82 5.60 5.05
N SER A 412 -16.70 5.27 4.39
CA SER A 412 -15.36 5.45 4.92
C SER A 412 -14.82 6.80 4.48
N ILE A 413 -14.45 7.68 5.43
CA ILE A 413 -13.92 9.03 5.19
C ILE A 413 -12.55 9.13 5.88
N PRO A 414 -11.45 8.75 5.20
CA PRO A 414 -10.12 8.70 5.83
C PRO A 414 -9.49 10.08 6.11
N GLY A 415 -10.09 11.16 5.61
CA GLY A 415 -9.64 12.54 5.83
C GLY A 415 -8.91 13.15 4.63
N ASP A 416 -8.99 12.53 3.47
CA ASP A 416 -8.45 13.06 2.21
C ASP A 416 -9.45 14.06 1.62
N TRP A 417 -8.94 15.23 1.17
CA TRP A 417 -9.73 16.28 0.53
C TRP A 417 -9.56 16.24 -0.98
N ALA A 418 -10.64 16.52 -1.69
CA ALA A 418 -10.62 16.67 -3.14
C ALA A 418 -11.53 17.81 -3.60
N GLN A 419 -11.31 18.26 -4.83
CA GLN A 419 -12.16 19.21 -5.54
C GLN A 419 -12.73 18.55 -6.79
N VAL A 420 -14.03 18.73 -7.02
CA VAL A 420 -14.65 18.34 -8.29
C VAL A 420 -14.16 19.27 -9.40
N ASN A 421 -13.67 18.70 -10.49
CA ASN A 421 -13.19 19.44 -11.65
C ASN A 421 -14.37 20.01 -12.48
N ASP A 422 -14.04 20.90 -13.44
CA ASP A 422 -15.03 21.56 -14.29
C ASP A 422 -15.87 20.58 -15.14
N ASP A 423 -15.35 19.37 -15.38
CA ASP A 423 -16.06 18.31 -16.09
C ASP A 423 -17.17 17.64 -15.24
N GLY A 424 -17.24 17.93 -13.96
CA GLY A 424 -18.22 17.36 -13.02
C GLY A 424 -18.07 15.86 -12.74
N THR A 425 -17.08 15.20 -13.35
CA THR A 425 -16.90 13.73 -13.33
C THR A 425 -15.56 13.29 -12.77
N THR A 426 -14.61 14.20 -12.63
CA THR A 426 -13.29 13.91 -12.06
C THR A 426 -13.01 14.73 -10.81
N LEU A 427 -12.10 14.20 -9.97
CA LEU A 427 -11.62 14.85 -8.77
C LEU A 427 -10.15 15.21 -8.91
N THR A 428 -9.76 16.37 -8.40
CA THR A 428 -8.36 16.70 -8.09
C THR A 428 -8.13 16.56 -6.60
N LEU A 429 -7.13 15.76 -6.20
CA LEU A 429 -6.74 15.63 -4.80
C LEU A 429 -6.13 16.94 -4.32
N LEU A 430 -6.54 17.36 -3.12
CA LEU A 430 -5.99 18.53 -2.44
C LEU A 430 -5.03 18.15 -1.30
N GLY A 431 -5.09 16.88 -0.81
CA GLY A 431 -4.27 16.38 0.27
C GLY A 431 -5.06 15.97 1.51
N ARG A 432 -4.36 15.66 2.60
CA ARG A 432 -5.00 15.24 3.86
C ARG A 432 -5.30 16.43 4.76
N GLY A 433 -6.52 16.49 5.28
CA GLY A 433 -6.95 17.55 6.19
C GLY A 433 -6.12 17.64 7.49
N SER A 434 -5.50 16.52 7.93
CA SER A 434 -4.63 16.48 9.12
C SER A 434 -3.29 17.20 8.95
N VAL A 435 -2.89 17.53 7.73
CA VAL A 435 -1.66 18.29 7.43
C VAL A 435 -1.95 19.62 6.74
N CYS A 436 -3.24 19.98 6.63
CA CYS A 436 -3.68 21.27 6.09
C CYS A 436 -3.11 22.42 6.92
N ILE A 437 -2.52 23.39 6.25
CA ILE A 437 -1.92 24.60 6.86
C ILE A 437 -2.97 25.69 6.91
N ASN A 438 -3.24 26.22 8.10
CA ASN A 438 -4.18 27.32 8.27
C ASN A 438 -3.41 28.66 8.32
N THR A 439 -3.29 29.32 7.20
CA THR A 439 -2.52 30.57 7.05
C THR A 439 -3.43 31.75 6.73
N GLY A 440 -3.50 32.75 7.62
CA GLY A 440 -4.30 33.95 7.42
C GLY A 440 -5.80 33.70 7.24
N GLY A 441 -6.33 32.61 7.81
CA GLY A 441 -7.73 32.20 7.65
C GLY A 441 -8.02 31.35 6.41
N GLU A 442 -7.01 31.12 5.58
CA GLU A 442 -7.10 30.29 4.38
C GLU A 442 -6.51 28.89 4.64
N LYS A 443 -7.09 27.86 4.01
CA LYS A 443 -6.58 26.48 4.06
C LYS A 443 -5.67 26.22 2.87
N VAL A 444 -4.45 25.79 3.16
CA VAL A 444 -3.44 25.38 2.16
C VAL A 444 -3.07 23.93 2.38
N PHE A 445 -3.21 23.14 1.34
CA PHE A 445 -2.83 21.74 1.36
C PHE A 445 -1.36 21.62 0.93
N PRO A 446 -0.49 21.06 1.78
CA PRO A 446 0.95 20.94 1.47
C PRO A 446 1.22 20.35 0.11
N GLU A 447 0.50 19.31 -0.25
CA GLU A 447 0.72 18.54 -1.47
C GLU A 447 0.53 19.39 -2.74
N GLU A 448 -0.39 20.36 -2.76
CA GLU A 448 -0.57 21.24 -3.91
C GLU A 448 0.64 22.15 -4.15
N VAL A 449 1.29 22.59 -3.06
CA VAL A 449 2.49 23.43 -3.13
C VAL A 449 3.73 22.57 -3.46
N GLU A 450 3.82 21.38 -2.86
CA GLU A 450 4.89 20.40 -3.13
C GLU A 450 4.94 20.02 -4.62
N GLU A 451 3.78 19.78 -5.23
CA GLU A 451 3.69 19.43 -6.64
C GLU A 451 4.18 20.54 -7.58
N VAL A 452 3.87 21.79 -7.23
CA VAL A 452 4.39 22.92 -8.00
C VAL A 452 5.90 23.05 -7.82
N LEU A 453 6.40 22.98 -6.59
CA LEU A 453 7.84 23.05 -6.32
C LEU A 453 8.64 21.98 -7.07
N LYS A 454 8.12 20.76 -7.16
CA LYS A 454 8.78 19.63 -7.86
C LYS A 454 8.83 19.80 -9.39
N LYS A 455 8.06 20.71 -9.98
CA LYS A 455 8.15 21.05 -11.41
C LYS A 455 9.31 21.98 -11.73
N PHE A 456 9.93 22.60 -10.73
CA PHE A 456 11.13 23.42 -10.94
C PHE A 456 12.33 22.49 -11.23
N ALA A 457 13.04 22.75 -12.34
CA ALA A 457 14.00 21.82 -12.93
C ALA A 457 15.06 21.27 -11.95
N ASP A 458 15.58 22.13 -11.07
CA ASP A 458 16.63 21.77 -10.12
C ASP A 458 16.11 21.28 -8.77
N VAL A 459 14.78 21.20 -8.56
CA VAL A 459 14.22 20.64 -7.34
C VAL A 459 14.20 19.11 -7.44
N ARG A 460 14.90 18.48 -6.52
CA ARG A 460 14.92 17.02 -6.38
C ARG A 460 13.67 16.49 -5.67
N ASP A 461 13.30 17.13 -4.56
CA ASP A 461 12.11 16.79 -3.77
C ASP A 461 11.74 17.94 -2.83
N ALA A 462 10.46 18.02 -2.44
CA ALA A 462 9.94 19.03 -1.54
C ALA A 462 8.87 18.43 -0.61
N VAL A 463 8.87 18.88 0.66
CA VAL A 463 7.78 18.68 1.63
C VAL A 463 7.46 20.02 2.27
N VAL A 464 6.16 20.34 2.35
CA VAL A 464 5.66 21.62 2.84
C VAL A 464 4.97 21.45 4.17
N VAL A 465 5.26 22.33 5.13
CA VAL A 465 4.70 22.28 6.48
C VAL A 465 4.25 23.65 6.96
N GLY A 466 3.25 23.67 7.83
CA GLY A 466 2.88 24.86 8.59
C GLY A 466 3.69 24.97 9.88
N VAL A 467 4.33 26.10 10.11
CA VAL A 467 4.99 26.43 11.38
C VAL A 467 4.23 27.55 12.07
N PRO A 468 4.18 27.58 13.43
CA PRO A 468 3.51 28.67 14.13
C PRO A 468 4.05 30.04 13.73
N ASP A 469 3.14 30.98 13.48
CA ASP A 469 3.45 32.36 13.07
C ASP A 469 2.46 33.33 13.74
N GLU A 470 2.98 34.41 14.35
CA GLU A 470 2.14 35.37 15.09
C GLU A 470 1.15 36.13 14.17
N LYS A 471 1.53 36.38 12.92
CA LYS A 471 0.71 37.14 11.97
C LYS A 471 -0.29 36.27 11.22
N TRP A 472 0.11 35.07 10.85
CA TRP A 472 -0.65 34.21 9.95
C TRP A 472 -1.32 33.02 10.63
N GLY A 473 -1.07 32.80 11.94
CA GLY A 473 -1.41 31.58 12.66
C GLY A 473 -0.41 30.45 12.34
N GLU A 474 -0.31 30.10 11.05
CA GLU A 474 0.77 29.25 10.54
C GLU A 474 1.40 29.89 9.30
N ALA A 475 2.73 29.92 9.23
CA ALA A 475 3.49 30.24 8.03
C ALA A 475 3.79 28.99 7.23
N ILE A 476 3.66 29.06 5.92
CA ILE A 476 4.00 27.98 4.99
C ILE A 476 5.51 27.94 4.84
N VAL A 477 6.12 26.79 5.14
CA VAL A 477 7.55 26.54 4.98
C VAL A 477 7.76 25.35 4.06
N ALA A 478 8.56 25.53 3.01
CA ALA A 478 8.96 24.45 2.13
C ALA A 478 10.36 23.94 2.51
N VAL A 479 10.48 22.64 2.82
CA VAL A 479 11.75 21.94 3.02
C VAL A 479 12.10 21.26 1.71
N VAL A 480 13.20 21.67 1.07
CA VAL A 480 13.52 21.33 -0.32
C VAL A 480 14.91 20.71 -0.41
N SER A 481 15.04 19.64 -1.17
CA SER A 481 16.33 19.13 -1.65
C SER A 481 16.47 19.41 -3.16
N THR A 482 17.68 19.73 -3.59
CA THR A 482 17.94 20.20 -4.96
C THR A 482 19.11 19.45 -5.60
N TYR A 483 19.15 19.46 -6.93
CA TYR A 483 20.27 18.89 -7.70
C TYR A 483 21.42 19.90 -7.83
N ALA A 484 21.09 21.21 -7.88
CA ALA A 484 22.03 22.30 -7.93
C ALA A 484 21.62 23.40 -6.93
N PRO A 485 22.51 24.32 -6.53
CA PRO A 485 22.15 25.45 -5.69
C PRO A 485 21.10 26.33 -6.37
N ILE A 486 20.01 26.64 -5.67
CA ILE A 486 18.90 27.47 -6.12
C ILE A 486 18.70 28.60 -5.10
N ASP A 487 18.32 29.80 -5.61
CA ASP A 487 17.81 30.84 -4.74
C ASP A 487 16.38 30.53 -4.29
N GLY A 488 16.15 30.54 -2.97
CA GLY A 488 14.82 30.30 -2.41
C GLY A 488 13.77 31.30 -2.89
N SER A 489 14.15 32.54 -3.22
CA SER A 489 13.23 33.52 -3.75
C SER A 489 12.70 33.16 -5.14
N ALA A 490 13.50 32.47 -5.97
CA ALA A 490 13.08 31.96 -7.27
C ALA A 490 12.00 30.88 -7.12
N LEU A 491 12.12 29.98 -6.12
CA LEU A 491 11.10 28.96 -5.83
C LEU A 491 9.79 29.59 -5.35
N ILE A 492 9.86 30.60 -4.49
CA ILE A 492 8.68 31.33 -4.03
C ILE A 492 7.98 32.04 -5.20
N ALA A 493 8.74 32.69 -6.08
CA ALA A 493 8.21 33.33 -7.28
C ALA A 493 7.52 32.31 -8.20
N PHE A 494 8.18 31.16 -8.43
CA PHE A 494 7.64 30.09 -9.25
C PHE A 494 6.31 29.55 -8.71
N VAL A 495 6.20 29.37 -7.39
CA VAL A 495 4.93 28.94 -6.79
C VAL A 495 3.84 30.02 -6.99
N LYS A 496 4.16 31.31 -6.88
CA LYS A 496 3.20 32.40 -7.09
C LYS A 496 2.70 32.51 -8.52
N GLU A 497 3.50 32.07 -9.50
CA GLU A 497 3.09 32.02 -10.91
C GLU A 497 2.07 30.89 -11.18
N HIS A 498 2.09 29.83 -10.39
CA HIS A 498 1.28 28.63 -10.61
C HIS A 498 0.11 28.49 -9.64
N LEU A 499 0.20 29.11 -8.45
CA LEU A 499 -0.81 29.06 -7.40
C LEU A 499 -1.14 30.47 -6.89
N ALA A 500 -2.31 30.58 -6.21
CA ALA A 500 -2.66 31.82 -5.53
C ALA A 500 -1.58 32.25 -4.53
N SER A 501 -1.24 33.52 -4.50
CA SER A 501 -0.08 34.06 -3.77
C SER A 501 -0.05 33.74 -2.27
N TYR A 502 -1.21 33.53 -1.63
CA TYR A 502 -1.28 33.15 -0.21
C TYR A 502 -0.77 31.72 0.05
N LYS A 503 -0.76 30.86 -0.97
CA LYS A 503 -0.26 29.48 -0.90
C LYS A 503 1.27 29.39 -1.03
N ALA A 504 1.93 30.46 -1.46
CA ALA A 504 3.38 30.45 -1.63
C ALA A 504 4.10 30.37 -0.27
N PRO A 505 5.15 29.54 -0.16
CA PRO A 505 5.96 29.47 1.04
C PRO A 505 6.48 30.84 1.47
N LYS A 506 6.51 31.08 2.77
CA LYS A 506 7.17 32.26 3.37
C LYS A 506 8.65 32.03 3.52
N HIS A 507 9.05 30.77 3.73
CA HIS A 507 10.43 30.37 3.91
C HIS A 507 10.73 29.10 3.10
N ILE A 508 11.94 29.04 2.56
CA ILE A 508 12.53 27.84 1.95
C ILE A 508 13.67 27.36 2.84
N VAL A 509 13.62 26.11 3.24
CA VAL A 509 14.66 25.44 4.01
C VAL A 509 15.32 24.38 3.15
N PHE A 510 16.60 24.56 2.84
CA PHE A 510 17.34 23.60 2.04
C PHE A 510 17.93 22.48 2.91
N VAL A 511 17.78 21.24 2.45
CA VAL A 511 18.30 20.01 3.07
C VAL A 511 18.99 19.13 2.02
N ALA A 512 19.92 18.29 2.45
CA ALA A 512 20.56 17.34 1.55
C ALA A 512 19.55 16.32 0.99
N GLN A 513 18.58 15.90 1.82
CA GLN A 513 17.52 14.99 1.45
C GLN A 513 16.26 15.31 2.26
N VAL A 514 15.12 15.28 1.59
CA VAL A 514 13.80 15.41 2.24
C VAL A 514 13.42 14.12 2.96
N PHE A 515 12.77 14.25 4.10
CA PHE A 515 12.40 13.12 4.95
C PHE A 515 11.13 12.44 4.47
N ARG A 516 11.26 11.17 4.10
CA ARG A 516 10.15 10.31 3.70
C ARG A 516 10.20 8.99 4.45
N SER A 517 9.02 8.46 4.73
CA SER A 517 8.92 7.10 5.22
C SER A 517 9.44 6.11 4.17
N PRO A 518 9.72 4.88 4.57
CA PRO A 518 10.15 3.83 3.64
C PRO A 518 9.15 3.49 2.53
N SER A 519 7.88 3.82 2.75
CA SER A 519 6.83 3.73 1.73
C SER A 519 6.76 4.96 0.79
N GLY A 520 7.75 5.85 0.85
CA GLY A 520 7.79 7.08 0.05
C GLY A 520 6.90 8.23 0.55
N LYS A 521 6.12 8.03 1.62
CA LYS A 521 5.24 9.07 2.18
C LYS A 521 6.04 10.14 2.93
N ALA A 522 5.66 11.41 2.76
CA ALA A 522 6.26 12.52 3.49
C ALA A 522 6.14 12.34 5.00
N ASP A 523 7.24 12.54 5.73
CA ASP A 523 7.23 12.63 7.19
C ASP A 523 7.04 14.10 7.60
N TYR A 524 5.79 14.54 7.60
CA TYR A 524 5.43 15.91 7.96
C TYR A 524 5.84 16.30 9.38
N LYS A 525 5.79 15.35 10.33
CA LYS A 525 6.17 15.63 11.73
C LYS A 525 7.65 15.92 11.85
N HIS A 526 8.50 15.07 11.30
CA HIS A 526 9.95 15.27 11.30
C HIS A 526 10.33 16.50 10.48
N THR A 527 9.73 16.70 9.31
CA THR A 527 9.96 17.86 8.44
C THR A 527 9.60 19.17 9.15
N LYS A 528 8.48 19.21 9.89
CA LYS A 528 8.09 20.39 10.70
C LYS A 528 9.13 20.71 11.78
N GLN A 529 9.68 19.71 12.46
CA GLN A 529 10.74 19.91 13.44
C GLN A 529 12.01 20.48 12.79
N VAL A 530 12.45 19.92 11.66
CA VAL A 530 13.61 20.43 10.92
C VAL A 530 13.39 21.87 10.45
N ALA A 531 12.19 22.22 9.99
CA ALA A 531 11.84 23.58 9.59
C ALA A 531 11.97 24.54 10.78
N LEU A 532 11.43 24.17 11.95
CA LEU A 532 11.52 24.98 13.17
C LEU A 532 12.97 25.19 13.62
N ASP A 533 13.78 24.12 13.67
CA ASP A 533 15.17 24.16 14.11
C ASP A 533 16.02 25.07 13.18
N LYS A 534 15.80 24.96 11.86
CA LYS A 534 16.52 25.77 10.86
C LYS A 534 16.12 27.24 10.88
N LEU A 535 14.83 27.54 11.07
CA LEU A 535 14.35 28.92 11.19
C LEU A 535 14.84 29.57 12.48
N ALA A 536 14.85 28.85 13.60
CA ALA A 536 15.41 29.33 14.86
C ALA A 536 16.93 29.60 14.78
N ALA A 537 17.67 28.81 14.00
CA ALA A 537 19.11 29.03 13.80
C ALA A 537 19.43 30.20 12.85
N ALA A 538 18.44 30.65 12.06
CA ALA A 538 18.59 31.77 11.11
C ALA A 538 18.09 33.11 11.69
N SER A 539 17.36 33.09 12.82
CA SER A 539 16.91 34.25 13.61
C SER A 539 17.99 34.71 14.59
#